data_42f40ab09a7bd46af9cd34fbec328cbe
#
_entry.id   42f40ab09a7bd46af9cd34fbec328cbe
#
_cell.length_a   1.000
_cell.length_b   1.000
_cell.length_c   1.000
_cell.angle_alpha   90.00
_cell.angle_beta   90.00
_cell.angle_gamma   90.00
#
_symmetry.space_group_name_H-M   'P 1'
#
loop_
_entity.id
_entity.type
_entity.pdbx_description
1 polymer ?
#
loop_
_entity_poly.entity_id
_entity_poly.type
_entity_poly.pdbx_seq_one_letter_code
_entity_poly.pdbx_strand_id
1 'polypeptide(L)'
;MPNLLELPSWDEQGRLRVVVETPRGSAFKVRYDAATQTFEYQRKLRDLHYPHDWGFIPGTLAEDGDPLDALVLHDEATWPGIVVASEPVALLRIRDRKAGAEQELQNDRVIAVPFAEKSGRVLTLEKRRELEAFFQAAAAPSKHVQLLGWGDADEARAAVRRASVR
;
A
#
# COMPACT_ATOMS: atom_id res chain seq x y z
N MET A 1 12.23 -15.37 -13.69
CA MET A 1 11.37 -15.22 -12.49
C MET A 1 10.00 -14.70 -12.93
N PRO A 2 8.93 -15.11 -12.27
CA PRO A 2 7.62 -14.56 -12.62
C PRO A 2 7.56 -13.07 -12.23
N ASN A 3 6.86 -12.28 -13.05
CA ASN A 3 6.58 -10.89 -12.73
C ASN A 3 5.67 -10.84 -11.50
N LEU A 4 6.09 -10.15 -10.46
CA LEU A 4 5.34 -10.07 -9.21
C LEU A 4 3.98 -9.39 -9.38
N LEU A 5 3.84 -8.49 -10.36
CA LEU A 5 2.54 -7.86 -10.68
C LEU A 5 1.49 -8.88 -11.15
N GLU A 6 1.94 -10.02 -11.66
CA GLU A 6 1.06 -11.03 -12.26
C GLU A 6 0.55 -12.06 -11.27
N LEU A 7 1.01 -12.03 -10.03
CA LEU A 7 0.47 -12.92 -9.00
C LEU A 7 -1.02 -12.62 -8.77
N PRO A 8 -1.84 -13.62 -8.48
CA PRO A 8 -3.22 -13.37 -8.07
C PRO A 8 -3.28 -12.58 -6.76
N SER A 9 -4.22 -11.64 -6.67
CA SER A 9 -4.41 -10.81 -5.45
C SER A 9 -4.70 -11.64 -4.21
N TRP A 10 -5.44 -12.72 -4.38
CA TRP A 10 -5.83 -13.63 -3.31
C TRP A 10 -5.18 -15.00 -3.50
N ASP A 11 -4.78 -15.63 -2.41
CA ASP A 11 -4.32 -17.00 -2.44
C ASP A 11 -5.49 -18.00 -2.40
N GLU A 12 -5.18 -19.29 -2.46
CA GLU A 12 -6.18 -20.37 -2.47
C GLU A 12 -6.99 -20.45 -1.17
N GLN A 13 -6.47 -19.91 -0.06
CA GLN A 13 -7.16 -19.81 1.22
C GLN A 13 -7.91 -18.49 1.41
N GLY A 14 -7.97 -17.64 0.38
CA GLY A 14 -8.66 -16.34 0.46
C GLY A 14 -7.91 -15.27 1.23
N ARG A 15 -6.59 -15.42 1.42
CA ARG A 15 -5.74 -14.41 2.04
C ARG A 15 -5.21 -13.44 0.99
N LEU A 16 -5.15 -12.16 1.34
CA LEU A 16 -4.64 -11.12 0.45
C LEU A 16 -3.12 -11.21 0.34
N ARG A 17 -2.61 -11.20 -0.88
CA ARG A 17 -1.16 -11.05 -1.11
C ARG A 17 -0.79 -9.57 -1.15
N VAL A 18 0.23 -9.22 -0.37
CA VAL A 18 0.89 -7.92 -0.46
C VAL A 18 2.37 -8.15 -0.75
N VAL A 19 2.85 -7.54 -1.83
CA VAL A 19 4.29 -7.55 -2.16
C VAL A 19 4.92 -6.33 -1.53
N VAL A 20 5.90 -6.54 -0.65
CA VAL A 20 6.58 -5.44 0.04
C VAL A 20 7.57 -4.77 -0.91
N GLU A 21 7.48 -3.45 -1.02
CA GLU A 21 8.44 -2.61 -1.74
C GLU A 21 9.38 -1.89 -0.78
N THR A 22 8.81 -1.20 0.21
CA THR A 22 9.57 -0.39 1.17
C THR A 22 9.31 -0.91 2.59
N PRO A 23 10.33 -1.46 3.26
CA PRO A 23 10.14 -2.01 4.60
C PRO A 23 9.95 -0.91 5.65
N ARG A 24 9.31 -1.30 6.76
CA ARG A 24 9.21 -0.48 7.97
C ARG A 24 10.57 0.07 8.39
N GLY A 25 10.62 1.32 8.78
CA GLY A 25 11.83 1.98 9.25
C GLY A 25 12.72 2.55 8.15
N SER A 26 12.40 2.28 6.89
CA SER A 26 13.16 2.85 5.77
C SER A 26 12.94 4.35 5.64
N ALA A 27 14.02 5.09 5.48
CA ALA A 27 14.01 6.50 5.07
C ALA A 27 14.01 6.65 3.54
N PHE A 28 14.12 5.54 2.81
CA PHE A 28 14.15 5.52 1.34
C PHE A 28 12.89 4.89 0.81
N LYS A 29 12.31 5.50 -0.23
CA LYS A 29 11.25 4.86 -0.99
C LYS A 29 11.86 3.91 -2.01
N VAL A 30 11.48 2.65 -1.94
CA VAL A 30 11.84 1.59 -2.89
C VAL A 30 10.61 1.25 -3.70
N ARG A 31 10.77 1.05 -5.00
CA ARG A 31 9.69 0.70 -5.91
C ARG A 31 10.07 -0.52 -6.75
N TYR A 32 9.10 -1.38 -7.01
CA TYR A 32 9.25 -2.48 -7.95
C TYR A 32 9.10 -1.97 -9.38
N ASP A 33 10.11 -2.26 -10.21
CA ASP A 33 10.07 -2.01 -11.65
C ASP A 33 9.72 -3.31 -12.37
N ALA A 34 8.56 -3.34 -13.04
CA ALA A 34 8.08 -4.53 -13.72
C ALA A 34 8.87 -4.86 -14.98
N ALA A 35 9.46 -3.87 -15.64
CA ALA A 35 10.23 -4.07 -16.87
C ALA A 35 11.55 -4.78 -16.60
N THR A 36 12.23 -4.41 -15.52
CA THR A 36 13.49 -5.02 -15.10
C THR A 36 13.29 -6.13 -14.07
N GLN A 37 12.11 -6.22 -13.46
CA GLN A 37 11.78 -7.13 -12.36
C GLN A 37 12.71 -6.95 -11.15
N THR A 38 13.07 -5.69 -10.86
CA THR A 38 13.94 -5.33 -9.74
C THR A 38 13.26 -4.35 -8.80
N PHE A 39 13.75 -4.30 -7.56
CA PHE A 39 13.37 -3.30 -6.58
C PHE A 39 14.40 -2.19 -6.61
N GLU A 40 13.96 -0.98 -6.87
CA GLU A 40 14.82 0.16 -7.17
C GLU A 40 14.63 1.28 -6.18
N TYR A 41 15.72 1.95 -5.82
CA TYR A 41 15.69 3.21 -5.07
C TYR A 41 14.96 4.27 -5.88
N GLN A 42 13.95 4.90 -5.28
CA GLN A 42 13.22 5.98 -5.93
C GLN A 42 13.60 7.36 -5.40
N ARG A 43 13.54 7.54 -4.07
CA ARG A 43 13.90 8.79 -3.43
C ARG A 43 14.08 8.62 -1.93
N LYS A 44 14.76 9.58 -1.29
CA LYS A 44 14.84 9.69 0.15
C LYS A 44 13.69 10.54 0.68
N LEU A 45 13.06 10.09 1.77
CA LEU A 45 12.10 10.89 2.51
C LEU A 45 12.85 11.84 3.44
N ARG A 46 12.40 13.12 3.53
CA ARG A 46 13.00 14.10 4.41
C ARG A 46 12.45 13.91 5.83
N ASP A 47 13.35 13.57 6.77
CA ASP A 47 13.05 13.46 8.22
C ASP A 47 11.84 12.53 8.51
N LEU A 48 11.67 11.49 7.70
CA LEU A 48 10.53 10.60 7.78
C LEU A 48 10.95 9.17 7.49
N HIS A 49 10.34 8.23 8.21
CA HIS A 49 10.53 6.79 8.00
C HIS A 49 9.18 6.11 7.78
N TYR A 50 9.16 5.08 6.97
CA TYR A 50 7.95 4.27 6.80
C TYR A 50 7.56 3.63 8.14
N PRO A 51 6.32 3.85 8.62
CA PRO A 51 5.90 3.33 9.93
C PRO A 51 5.62 1.83 9.92
N HIS A 52 5.35 1.27 8.76
CA HIS A 52 5.07 -0.14 8.51
C HIS A 52 5.55 -0.54 7.13
N ASP A 53 5.47 -1.82 6.79
CA ASP A 53 5.81 -2.30 5.46
C ASP A 53 4.83 -1.73 4.41
N TRP A 54 5.38 -1.13 3.39
CA TRP A 54 4.65 -0.54 2.27
C TRP A 54 4.85 -1.37 1.02
N GLY A 55 3.79 -1.57 0.25
CA GLY A 55 3.90 -2.29 -1.01
C GLY A 55 2.65 -2.20 -1.86
N PHE A 56 2.43 -3.21 -2.67
CA PHE A 56 1.30 -3.25 -3.59
C PHE A 56 0.58 -4.59 -3.54
N ILE A 57 -0.66 -4.58 -3.99
CA ILE A 57 -1.47 -5.77 -4.16
C ILE A 57 -1.33 -6.23 -5.61
N PRO A 58 -0.72 -7.41 -5.86
CA PRO A 58 -0.54 -7.90 -7.22
C PRO A 58 -1.89 -8.21 -7.88
N GLY A 59 -1.92 -8.25 -9.19
CA GLY A 59 -3.13 -8.54 -9.96
C GLY A 59 -4.20 -7.46 -9.90
N THR A 60 -3.84 -6.25 -9.47
CA THR A 60 -4.74 -5.08 -9.40
C THR A 60 -4.24 -3.95 -10.28
N LEU A 61 -5.14 -3.04 -10.63
CA LEU A 61 -4.85 -1.81 -11.37
C LEU A 61 -5.70 -0.68 -10.80
N ALA A 62 -5.04 0.34 -10.27
CA ALA A 62 -5.69 1.56 -9.79
C ALA A 62 -5.82 2.61 -10.90
N GLU A 63 -6.52 3.71 -10.62
CA GLU A 63 -6.76 4.77 -11.61
C GLU A 63 -5.48 5.43 -12.13
N ASP A 64 -4.42 5.44 -11.33
CA ASP A 64 -3.12 6.02 -11.70
C ASP A 64 -2.29 5.12 -12.63
N GLY A 65 -2.78 3.93 -12.95
CA GLY A 65 -2.08 2.95 -13.79
C GLY A 65 -1.13 2.02 -13.03
N ASP A 66 -0.96 2.23 -11.74
CA ASP A 66 -0.17 1.36 -10.87
C ASP A 66 -1.06 0.33 -10.15
N PRO A 67 -0.51 -0.74 -9.58
CA PRO A 67 -1.25 -1.61 -8.69
C PRO A 67 -1.81 -0.85 -7.48
N LEU A 68 -2.85 -1.38 -6.87
CA LEU A 68 -3.41 -0.84 -5.65
C LEU A 68 -2.38 -0.92 -4.50
N ASP A 69 -2.16 0.20 -3.82
CA ASP A 69 -1.19 0.29 -2.73
C ASP A 69 -1.71 -0.33 -1.44
N ALA A 70 -0.80 -0.89 -0.67
CA ALA A 70 -1.12 -1.47 0.64
C ALA A 70 -0.04 -1.18 1.67
N LEU A 71 -0.47 -1.07 2.92
CA LEU A 71 0.40 -1.00 4.09
C LEU A 71 0.11 -2.21 4.98
N VAL A 72 1.15 -2.96 5.33
CA VAL A 72 1.04 -4.10 6.24
C VAL A 72 1.52 -3.69 7.62
N LEU A 73 0.63 -3.74 8.61
CA LEU A 73 0.94 -3.37 9.99
C LEU A 73 1.83 -4.43 10.63
N HIS A 74 3.08 -4.08 10.81
CA HIS A 74 4.10 -4.95 11.40
C HIS A 74 4.80 -4.27 12.55
N ASP A 75 5.24 -5.04 13.53
CA ASP A 75 6.11 -4.53 14.60
C ASP A 75 7.59 -4.53 14.18
N GLU A 76 7.93 -5.36 13.20
CA GLU A 76 9.28 -5.47 12.67
C GLU A 76 9.29 -5.30 11.16
N ALA A 77 10.45 -4.91 10.63
CA ALA A 77 10.64 -4.77 9.20
C ALA A 77 10.79 -6.13 8.52
N THR A 78 10.19 -6.27 7.34
CA THR A 78 10.55 -7.30 6.38
C THR A 78 11.57 -6.74 5.38
N TRP A 79 11.54 -7.16 4.14
CA TRP A 79 12.42 -6.66 3.08
C TRP A 79 11.73 -6.64 1.72
N PRO A 80 12.28 -5.88 0.76
CA PRO A 80 11.69 -5.80 -0.57
C PRO A 80 11.59 -7.16 -1.25
N GLY A 81 10.42 -7.42 -1.85
CA GLY A 81 10.17 -8.65 -2.59
C GLY A 81 9.51 -9.76 -1.79
N ILE A 82 9.38 -9.62 -0.47
CA ILE A 82 8.62 -10.62 0.31
C ILE A 82 7.13 -10.47 0.01
N VAL A 83 6.45 -11.60 -0.11
CA VAL A 83 5.00 -11.65 -0.28
C VAL A 83 4.38 -12.02 1.06
N VAL A 84 3.59 -11.10 1.62
CA VAL A 84 2.94 -11.30 2.91
C VAL A 84 1.48 -11.71 2.68
N ALA A 85 1.13 -12.92 3.15
CA ALA A 85 -0.28 -13.32 3.22
C ALA A 85 -0.96 -12.51 4.33
N SER A 86 -1.99 -11.75 3.97
CA SER A 86 -2.54 -10.69 4.82
C SER A 86 -4.05 -10.75 4.92
N GLU A 87 -4.56 -10.06 5.94
CA GLU A 87 -5.98 -9.80 6.15
C GLU A 87 -6.22 -8.30 6.04
N PRO A 88 -7.06 -7.83 5.09
CA PRO A 88 -7.45 -6.42 5.06
C PRO A 88 -8.22 -6.02 6.31
N VAL A 89 -7.88 -4.87 6.90
CA VAL A 89 -8.55 -4.36 8.11
C VAL A 89 -9.19 -2.99 7.92
N ALA A 90 -8.71 -2.19 6.96
CA ALA A 90 -9.25 -0.87 6.68
C ALA A 90 -8.87 -0.38 5.30
N LEU A 91 -9.55 0.67 4.85
CA LEU A 91 -9.24 1.39 3.62
C LEU A 91 -9.10 2.87 3.94
N LEU A 92 -7.97 3.47 3.60
CA LEU A 92 -7.80 4.92 3.62
C LEU A 92 -8.07 5.47 2.22
N ARG A 93 -9.12 6.26 2.09
CA ARG A 93 -9.48 6.88 0.81
C ARG A 93 -8.66 8.13 0.60
N ILE A 94 -7.97 8.17 -0.54
CA ILE A 94 -7.10 9.25 -0.93
C ILE A 94 -7.39 9.65 -2.37
N ARG A 95 -7.44 10.95 -2.62
CA ARG A 95 -7.31 11.51 -3.96
C ARG A 95 -5.99 12.23 -4.07
N ASP A 96 -5.32 12.06 -5.19
CA ASP A 96 -4.14 12.83 -5.49
C ASP A 96 -4.21 13.46 -6.88
N ARG A 97 -3.43 14.53 -7.04
CA ARG A 97 -3.29 15.23 -8.30
C ARG A 97 -1.83 15.61 -8.49
N LYS A 98 -1.27 15.24 -9.64
CA LYS A 98 0.07 15.70 -10.01
C LYS A 98 0.04 17.20 -10.31
N ALA A 99 1.13 17.90 -9.98
CA ALA A 99 1.28 19.31 -10.29
C ALA A 99 1.08 19.54 -11.81
N GLY A 100 0.20 20.49 -12.17
CA GLY A 100 -0.14 20.80 -13.55
C GLY A 100 -1.18 19.88 -14.19
N ALA A 101 -1.62 18.81 -13.52
CA ALA A 101 -2.71 17.97 -14.00
C ALA A 101 -4.07 18.56 -13.62
N GLU A 102 -5.04 18.47 -14.53
CA GLU A 102 -6.41 18.93 -14.28
C GLU A 102 -7.23 17.91 -13.50
N GLN A 103 -6.89 16.63 -13.63
CA GLN A 103 -7.69 15.54 -13.07
C GLN A 103 -7.09 15.02 -11.77
N GLU A 104 -7.97 14.88 -10.77
CA GLU A 104 -7.68 14.14 -9.55
C GLU A 104 -7.91 12.65 -9.79
N LEU A 105 -7.04 11.81 -9.23
CA LEU A 105 -7.14 10.36 -9.29
C LEU A 105 -7.40 9.80 -7.91
N GLN A 106 -8.26 8.80 -7.83
CA GLN A 106 -8.44 8.02 -6.62
C GLN A 106 -7.24 7.09 -6.44
N ASN A 107 -6.63 7.16 -5.27
CA ASN A 107 -5.42 6.42 -4.95
C ASN A 107 -5.48 5.90 -3.51
N ASP A 108 -6.44 5.02 -3.27
CA ASP A 108 -6.72 4.48 -1.95
C ASP A 108 -5.59 3.58 -1.45
N ARG A 109 -5.47 3.48 -0.12
CA ARG A 109 -4.52 2.62 0.56
C ARG A 109 -5.25 1.53 1.32
N VAL A 110 -4.97 0.29 1.00
CA VAL A 110 -5.44 -0.85 1.79
C VAL A 110 -4.54 -1.02 3.00
N ILE A 111 -5.13 -1.06 4.18
CA ILE A 111 -4.42 -1.36 5.42
C ILE A 111 -4.69 -2.82 5.75
N ALA A 112 -3.63 -3.59 5.92
CA ALA A 112 -3.70 -5.02 6.18
C ALA A 112 -2.82 -5.40 7.38
N VAL A 113 -3.05 -6.59 7.90
CA VAL A 113 -2.20 -7.21 8.92
C VAL A 113 -1.73 -8.57 8.40
N PRO A 114 -0.56 -9.08 8.81
CA PRO A 114 -0.19 -10.44 8.46
C PRO A 114 -1.27 -11.41 8.91
N PHE A 115 -1.67 -12.32 8.04
CA PHE A 115 -2.76 -13.25 8.34
C PHE A 115 -2.46 -14.08 9.59
N ALA A 116 -1.20 -14.49 9.76
CA ALA A 116 -0.75 -15.23 10.94
C ALA A 116 -0.90 -14.44 12.26
N GLU A 117 -0.98 -13.11 12.17
CA GLU A 117 -1.03 -12.19 13.32
C GLU A 117 -2.34 -11.40 13.39
N LYS A 118 -3.37 -11.80 12.66
CA LYS A 118 -4.63 -11.06 12.58
C LYS A 118 -5.36 -10.93 13.92
N SER A 119 -5.17 -11.90 14.81
CA SER A 119 -5.74 -11.87 16.16
C SER A 119 -5.00 -10.85 17.02
N GLY A 120 -5.74 -9.96 17.68
CA GLY A 120 -5.16 -8.93 18.55
C GLY A 120 -4.66 -7.67 17.84
N ARG A 121 -4.75 -7.59 16.53
CA ARG A 121 -4.43 -6.36 15.78
C ARG A 121 -5.67 -5.49 15.66
N VAL A 122 -5.61 -4.31 16.25
CA VAL A 122 -6.67 -3.29 16.17
C VAL A 122 -6.12 -2.01 15.58
N LEU A 123 -6.80 -1.48 14.59
CA LEU A 123 -6.49 -0.16 14.04
C LEU A 123 -7.16 0.92 14.90
N THR A 124 -6.44 1.37 15.95
CA THR A 124 -6.91 2.40 16.86
C THR A 124 -7.03 3.76 16.18
N LEU A 125 -7.78 4.68 16.77
CA LEU A 125 -7.87 6.05 16.29
C LEU A 125 -6.50 6.75 16.24
N GLU A 126 -5.66 6.52 17.25
CA GLU A 126 -4.29 7.03 17.30
C GLU A 126 -3.46 6.53 16.12
N LYS A 127 -3.53 5.24 15.82
CA LYS A 127 -2.82 4.65 14.67
C LYS A 127 -3.33 5.20 13.34
N ARG A 128 -4.65 5.40 13.20
CA ARG A 128 -5.20 6.05 12.01
C ARG A 128 -4.64 7.45 11.80
N ARG A 129 -4.54 8.24 12.86
CA ARG A 129 -3.96 9.59 12.81
C ARG A 129 -2.48 9.57 12.45
N GLU A 130 -1.73 8.61 12.97
CA GLU A 130 -0.31 8.42 12.59
C GLU A 130 -0.17 8.13 11.09
N LEU A 131 -1.01 7.25 10.55
CA LEU A 131 -1.00 6.91 9.14
C LEU A 131 -1.41 8.09 8.27
N GLU A 132 -2.44 8.84 8.65
CA GLU A 132 -2.85 10.05 7.95
C GLU A 132 -1.70 11.07 7.88
N ALA A 133 -1.05 11.33 9.01
CA ALA A 133 0.09 12.24 9.07
C ALA A 133 1.25 11.74 8.18
N PHE A 134 1.52 10.45 8.20
CA PHE A 134 2.56 9.86 7.35
C PHE A 134 2.24 10.07 5.86
N PHE A 135 1.05 9.74 5.41
CA PHE A 135 0.71 9.86 3.98
C PHE A 135 0.69 11.30 3.50
N GLN A 136 0.30 12.25 4.35
CA GLN A 136 0.43 13.68 4.04
C GLN A 136 1.90 14.10 3.90
N ALA A 137 2.74 13.70 4.86
CA ALA A 137 4.15 14.09 4.89
C ALA A 137 4.98 13.38 3.82
N ALA A 138 4.64 12.15 3.47
CA ALA A 138 5.37 11.33 2.49
C ALA A 138 5.04 11.66 1.04
N ALA A 139 3.99 12.44 0.79
CA ALA A 139 3.61 12.83 -0.56
C ALA A 139 4.77 13.52 -1.28
N ALA A 140 5.00 13.16 -2.54
CA ALA A 140 6.00 13.84 -3.36
C ALA A 140 5.66 15.33 -3.47
N PRO A 141 6.66 16.23 -3.50
CA PRO A 141 6.41 17.68 -3.61
C PRO A 141 5.58 18.08 -4.83
N SER A 142 5.61 17.25 -5.87
CA SER A 142 4.85 17.44 -7.12
C SER A 142 3.42 16.93 -7.06
N LYS A 143 2.96 16.40 -5.92
CA LYS A 143 1.61 15.87 -5.76
C LYS A 143 0.82 16.64 -4.70
N HIS A 144 -0.45 16.90 -5.01
CA HIS A 144 -1.42 17.37 -4.04
C HIS A 144 -2.24 16.16 -3.56
N VAL A 145 -2.20 15.88 -2.26
CA VAL A 145 -2.86 14.72 -1.64
C VAL A 145 -4.00 15.19 -0.75
N GLN A 146 -5.18 14.62 -0.96
CA GLN A 146 -6.37 14.85 -0.15
C GLN A 146 -6.82 13.56 0.51
N LEU A 147 -6.87 13.54 1.84
CA LEU A 147 -7.42 12.43 2.61
C LEU A 147 -8.94 12.57 2.69
N LEU A 148 -9.67 11.52 2.30
CA LEU A 148 -11.13 11.53 2.22
C LEU A 148 -11.82 10.78 3.36
N GLY A 149 -11.05 10.08 4.19
CA GLY A 149 -11.57 9.30 5.30
C GLY A 149 -11.32 7.81 5.18
N TRP A 150 -11.90 7.07 6.11
CA TRP A 150 -11.64 5.65 6.30
C TRP A 150 -12.85 4.78 5.93
N GLY A 151 -12.56 3.62 5.36
CA GLY A 151 -13.49 2.52 5.20
C GLY A 151 -13.09 1.34 6.08
N ASP A 152 -14.00 0.40 6.25
CA ASP A 152 -13.79 -0.82 7.02
C ASP A 152 -13.12 -1.94 6.20
N ALA A 153 -12.99 -3.12 6.81
CA ALA A 153 -12.40 -4.28 6.16
C ALA A 153 -13.18 -4.72 4.92
N ASP A 154 -14.50 -4.67 4.94
CA ASP A 154 -15.35 -5.07 3.80
C ASP A 154 -15.18 -4.10 2.64
N GLU A 155 -15.07 -2.81 2.92
CA GLU A 155 -14.80 -1.78 1.92
C GLU A 155 -13.40 -1.96 1.31
N ALA A 156 -12.40 -2.33 2.12
CA ALA A 156 -11.06 -2.66 1.62
C ALA A 156 -11.09 -3.87 0.68
N ARG A 157 -11.79 -4.94 1.05
CA ARG A 157 -11.98 -6.12 0.20
C ARG A 157 -12.67 -5.77 -1.11
N ALA A 158 -13.72 -4.96 -1.05
CA ALA A 158 -14.44 -4.51 -2.22
C ALA A 158 -13.53 -3.68 -3.15
N ALA A 159 -12.69 -2.82 -2.60
CA ALA A 159 -11.73 -2.03 -3.38
C ALA A 159 -10.73 -2.94 -4.13
N VAL A 160 -10.20 -3.98 -3.48
CA VAL A 160 -9.32 -4.95 -4.12
C VAL A 160 -10.03 -5.68 -5.26
N ARG A 161 -11.27 -6.14 -5.04
CA ARG A 161 -12.03 -6.84 -6.07
C ARG A 161 -12.32 -5.95 -7.28
N ARG A 162 -12.68 -4.69 -7.06
CA ARG A 162 -12.91 -3.73 -8.15
C ARG A 162 -11.65 -3.45 -8.96
N ALA A 163 -10.50 -3.38 -8.30
CA ALA A 163 -9.22 -3.14 -8.94
C ALA A 163 -8.61 -4.40 -9.58
N SER A 164 -9.15 -5.57 -9.28
CA SER A 164 -8.62 -6.83 -9.75
C SER A 164 -8.74 -6.95 -11.28
N VAL A 165 -7.63 -7.31 -11.93
CA VAL A 165 -7.56 -7.51 -13.39
C VAL A 165 -7.43 -8.99 -13.78
N ARG A 166 -7.53 -9.90 -12.79
CA ARG A 166 -7.46 -11.36 -12.98
C ARG A 166 -8.38 -12.09 -12.00
#